data_9fba58acfe727b49c5d5504df44a4e09
#
_entry.id   9fba58acfe727b49c5d5504df44a4e09
#
_cell.length_a   1.000
_cell.length_b   1.000
_cell.length_c   1.000
_cell.angle_alpha   90.00
_cell.angle_beta   90.00
_cell.angle_gamma   90.00
#
_symmetry.space_group_name_H-M   'P 1'
#
loop_
_entity.id
_entity.type
_entity.pdbx_description
1 polymer ?
#
loop_
_entity_poly.entity_id
_entity_poly.type
_entity_poly.pdbx_seq_one_letter_code
_entity_poly.pdbx_strand_id
1 'polypeptide(L)'
;LISKYIYMKAKNCLIFGGSGQIGRNLIRKLTKNNYRVTVVTRNIHQKSYIIKTQANAGYIDIVEANIFDEKKIRELFKKADICINLIGILFEKKRGNTFKNIHSIFPSLLAKLSKEYSLENFIHLSALGINEAKDSDYAKSKLEGEKNVLANFPLATILRPSIVFSVDDQLTTNFMTILNRSPIFPLYYEGKTKFAPIHCSDLTDTIYHVISKNIYSKIIECIGPEIITFKTLLEKLLLLIGKKRILIPFPLKIAEFFASLFEILPNPLLTRDQLRLLKYDNISSGKYKTNAEIGIPSVRFFDQEVKKYCYMWREGGQFSTEKYITKKNI
;
A
#
# COMPACT_ATOMS: atom_id res chain seq x y z
N LEU A 1 21.05 8.84 44.45
CA LEU A 1 19.95 8.19 43.69
C LEU A 1 20.27 8.21 42.21
N ILE A 2 21.11 7.24 41.77
CA ILE A 2 21.44 7.05 40.36
C ILE A 2 20.25 6.31 39.75
N SER A 3 19.42 7.05 38.97
CA SER A 3 18.35 6.48 38.19
C SER A 3 18.93 5.44 37.24
N LYS A 4 18.59 4.17 37.45
CA LYS A 4 18.83 3.07 36.54
C LYS A 4 18.03 3.36 35.24
N TYR A 5 18.60 4.11 34.31
CA TYR A 5 18.15 4.07 32.94
C TYR A 5 18.46 2.66 32.40
N ILE A 6 17.48 1.78 32.49
CA ILE A 6 17.51 0.53 31.74
C ILE A 6 17.45 0.97 30.27
N TYR A 7 18.58 0.98 29.60
CA TYR A 7 18.64 1.11 28.14
C TYR A 7 17.91 -0.10 27.56
N MET A 8 16.62 0.05 27.36
CA MET A 8 15.88 -0.95 26.59
C MET A 8 16.49 -0.98 25.19
N LYS A 9 17.11 -2.11 24.84
CA LYS A 9 17.69 -2.35 23.52
C LYS A 9 16.61 -2.06 22.47
N ALA A 10 16.89 -1.13 21.54
CA ALA A 10 15.96 -0.81 20.49
C ALA A 10 15.63 -2.06 19.67
N LYS A 11 14.35 -2.40 19.52
CA LYS A 11 13.89 -3.54 18.73
C LYS A 11 14.20 -3.31 17.25
N ASN A 12 14.58 -4.37 16.57
CA ASN A 12 14.89 -4.36 15.13
C ASN A 12 13.72 -4.87 14.30
N CYS A 13 13.20 -4.00 13.43
CA CYS A 13 12.16 -4.32 12.47
C CYS A 13 12.78 -4.68 11.11
N LEU A 14 12.61 -5.93 10.67
CA LEU A 14 13.02 -6.41 9.36
C LEU A 14 11.88 -6.10 8.37
N ILE A 15 12.14 -5.20 7.40
CA ILE A 15 11.12 -4.71 6.46
C ILE A 15 11.42 -5.17 5.03
N PHE A 16 10.49 -5.90 4.45
CA PHE A 16 10.43 -6.22 3.04
C PHE A 16 9.50 -5.23 2.32
N GLY A 17 9.98 -4.61 1.25
CA GLY A 17 9.24 -3.55 0.54
C GLY A 17 9.46 -2.14 1.09
N GLY A 18 10.51 -1.92 1.87
CA GLY A 18 10.82 -0.63 2.50
C GLY A 18 11.11 0.53 1.54
N SER A 19 11.46 0.26 0.28
CA SER A 19 11.66 1.30 -0.73
C SER A 19 10.36 1.82 -1.37
N GLY A 20 9.23 1.15 -1.13
CA GLY A 20 7.92 1.58 -1.61
C GLY A 20 7.34 2.76 -0.82
N GLN A 21 6.21 3.28 -1.29
CA GLN A 21 5.45 4.38 -0.66
C GLN A 21 5.19 4.12 0.84
N ILE A 22 4.55 2.99 1.17
CA ILE A 22 4.23 2.62 2.55
C ILE A 22 5.50 2.40 3.35
N GLY A 23 6.48 1.69 2.77
CA GLY A 23 7.74 1.37 3.45
C GLY A 23 8.53 2.60 3.89
N ARG A 24 8.67 3.60 3.03
CA ARG A 24 9.36 4.85 3.36
C ARG A 24 8.69 5.62 4.50
N ASN A 25 7.37 5.72 4.48
CA ASN A 25 6.61 6.36 5.55
C ASN A 25 6.74 5.57 6.86
N LEU A 26 6.71 4.23 6.79
CA LEU A 26 6.85 3.36 7.95
C LEU A 26 8.25 3.46 8.58
N ILE A 27 9.31 3.48 7.77
CA ILE A 27 10.69 3.65 8.25
C ILE A 27 10.80 4.94 9.07
N ARG A 28 10.30 6.07 8.55
CA ARG A 28 10.28 7.35 9.28
C ARG A 28 9.53 7.24 10.61
N LYS A 29 8.38 6.56 10.61
CA LYS A 29 7.57 6.38 11.81
C LYS A 29 8.28 5.53 12.86
N LEU A 30 8.83 4.39 12.47
CA LEU A 30 9.50 3.46 13.38
C LEU A 30 10.77 4.06 13.97
N THR A 31 11.63 4.67 13.15
CA THR A 31 12.91 5.22 13.62
C THR A 31 12.73 6.42 14.52
N LYS A 32 11.69 7.27 14.30
CA LYS A 32 11.30 8.35 15.23
C LYS A 32 10.82 7.82 16.60
N ASN A 33 10.39 6.57 16.65
CA ASN A 33 9.94 5.91 17.88
C ASN A 33 10.96 4.89 18.41
N ASN A 34 12.24 5.12 18.13
CA ASN A 34 13.38 4.36 18.66
C ASN A 34 13.42 2.87 18.25
N TYR A 35 12.84 2.51 17.10
CA TYR A 35 13.06 1.20 16.50
C TYR A 35 14.24 1.28 15.54
N ARG A 36 15.08 0.24 15.53
CA ARG A 36 16.02 0.00 14.43
C ARG A 36 15.30 -0.67 13.27
N VAL A 37 15.73 -0.41 12.06
CA VAL A 37 15.08 -0.94 10.87
C VAL A 37 16.13 -1.55 9.95
N THR A 38 15.94 -2.81 9.58
CA THR A 38 16.69 -3.48 8.52
C THR A 38 15.79 -3.57 7.29
N VAL A 39 16.17 -2.87 6.22
CA VAL A 39 15.40 -2.84 4.97
C VAL A 39 16.01 -3.77 3.94
N VAL A 40 15.21 -4.69 3.41
CA VAL A 40 15.63 -5.58 2.34
C VAL A 40 15.21 -4.99 0.99
N THR A 41 16.18 -4.83 0.09
CA THR A 41 15.97 -4.34 -1.28
C THR A 41 16.64 -5.26 -2.30
N ARG A 42 16.10 -5.31 -3.52
CA ARG A 42 16.69 -6.10 -4.64
C ARG A 42 17.81 -5.36 -5.37
N ASN A 43 17.89 -4.05 -5.19
CA ASN A 43 18.87 -3.19 -5.87
C ASN A 43 19.26 -2.04 -4.93
N ILE A 44 20.36 -2.26 -4.22
CA ILE A 44 20.85 -1.29 -3.24
C ILE A 44 21.35 -0.01 -3.91
N HIS A 45 22.00 -0.12 -5.07
CA HIS A 45 22.56 1.04 -5.78
C HIS A 45 21.47 2.01 -6.23
N GLN A 46 20.32 1.52 -6.66
CA GLN A 46 19.21 2.37 -7.12
C GLN A 46 18.28 2.85 -6.01
N LYS A 47 18.23 2.16 -4.86
CA LYS A 47 17.22 2.41 -3.83
C LYS A 47 17.77 2.91 -2.50
N SER A 48 19.07 2.75 -2.24
CA SER A 48 19.65 3.10 -0.94
C SER A 48 19.52 4.59 -0.60
N TYR A 49 19.67 5.48 -1.57
CA TYR A 49 19.58 6.93 -1.31
C TYR A 49 18.17 7.32 -0.82
N ILE A 50 17.11 6.81 -1.47
CA ILE A 50 15.72 7.04 -1.05
C ILE A 50 15.43 6.48 0.34
N ILE A 51 16.02 5.32 0.67
CA ILE A 51 15.79 4.65 1.95
C ILE A 51 16.59 5.37 3.05
N LYS A 52 17.85 5.70 2.82
CA LYS A 52 18.71 6.38 3.81
C LYS A 52 18.16 7.72 4.26
N THR A 53 17.50 8.47 3.38
CA THR A 53 16.90 9.78 3.72
C THR A 53 15.68 9.67 4.65
N GLN A 54 15.20 8.46 4.95
CA GLN A 54 14.03 8.28 5.79
C GLN A 54 14.35 8.21 7.30
N ALA A 55 15.63 8.06 7.67
CA ALA A 55 16.03 7.87 9.06
C ALA A 55 17.40 8.50 9.34
N ASN A 56 17.66 8.80 10.61
CA ASN A 56 18.98 9.21 11.08
C ASN A 56 19.97 8.05 10.98
N ALA A 57 21.25 8.38 10.87
CA ALA A 57 22.34 7.39 10.90
C ALA A 57 22.26 6.52 12.17
N GLY A 58 22.54 5.23 12.02
CA GLY A 58 22.50 4.26 13.13
C GLY A 58 21.14 3.63 13.41
N TYR A 59 20.05 4.14 12.80
CA TYR A 59 18.71 3.56 12.94
C TYR A 59 18.29 2.69 11.77
N ILE A 60 19.04 2.71 10.67
CA ILE A 60 18.67 2.01 9.45
C ILE A 60 19.84 1.25 8.86
N ASP A 61 19.63 -0.03 8.59
CA ASP A 61 20.50 -0.89 7.81
C ASP A 61 19.81 -1.27 6.51
N ILE A 62 20.54 -1.28 5.40
CA ILE A 62 20.01 -1.67 4.10
C ILE A 62 20.77 -2.87 3.60
N VAL A 63 20.04 -3.93 3.30
CA VAL A 63 20.61 -5.20 2.83
C VAL A 63 20.07 -5.52 1.46
N GLU A 64 20.98 -5.84 0.54
CA GLU A 64 20.58 -6.35 -0.77
C GLU A 64 20.33 -7.85 -0.68
N ALA A 65 19.11 -8.27 -0.98
CA ALA A 65 18.76 -9.69 -1.08
C ALA A 65 17.65 -9.91 -2.11
N ASN A 66 17.76 -11.04 -2.81
CA ASN A 66 16.65 -11.56 -3.60
C ASN A 66 15.68 -12.29 -2.67
N ILE A 67 14.38 -12.08 -2.83
CA ILE A 67 13.34 -12.76 -2.05
C ILE A 67 13.31 -14.28 -2.28
N PHE A 68 13.96 -14.77 -3.32
CA PHE A 68 14.11 -16.20 -3.63
C PHE A 68 15.41 -16.80 -3.05
N ASP A 69 16.28 -15.99 -2.45
CA ASP A 69 17.48 -16.44 -1.74
C ASP A 69 17.14 -16.71 -0.27
N GLU A 70 16.55 -17.88 -0.02
CA GLU A 70 16.14 -18.29 1.33
C GLU A 70 17.29 -18.25 2.34
N LYS A 71 18.50 -18.66 1.92
CA LYS A 71 19.67 -18.68 2.80
C LYS A 71 20.00 -17.29 3.33
N LYS A 72 20.03 -16.29 2.44
CA LYS A 72 20.31 -14.91 2.81
C LYS A 72 19.20 -14.30 3.65
N ILE A 73 17.93 -14.61 3.32
CA ILE A 73 16.78 -14.15 4.10
C ILE A 73 16.83 -14.73 5.51
N ARG A 74 17.12 -16.01 5.67
CA ARG A 74 17.26 -16.69 6.96
C ARG A 74 18.28 -16.01 7.87
N GLU A 75 19.43 -15.59 7.33
CA GLU A 75 20.44 -14.87 8.11
C GLU A 75 19.93 -13.52 8.66
N LEU A 76 19.03 -12.85 7.97
CA LEU A 76 18.45 -11.59 8.42
C LEU A 76 17.52 -11.77 9.63
N PHE A 77 16.85 -12.91 9.73
CA PHE A 77 15.95 -13.21 10.84
C PHE A 77 16.69 -13.40 12.18
N LYS A 78 17.97 -13.77 12.16
CA LYS A 78 18.79 -13.91 13.39
C LYS A 78 18.89 -12.63 14.20
N LYS A 79 18.69 -11.46 13.59
CA LYS A 79 18.81 -10.14 14.23
C LYS A 79 17.49 -9.39 14.28
N ALA A 80 16.40 -10.00 13.86
CA ALA A 80 15.10 -9.38 13.81
C ALA A 80 14.26 -9.71 15.05
N ASP A 81 13.57 -8.72 15.59
CA ASP A 81 12.56 -8.91 16.63
C ASP A 81 11.16 -8.93 16.02
N ILE A 82 10.95 -8.18 14.93
CA ILE A 82 9.67 -8.02 14.22
C ILE A 82 9.92 -8.13 12.71
N CYS A 83 9.06 -8.85 11.99
CA CYS A 83 9.08 -8.90 10.54
C CYS A 83 7.87 -8.16 9.97
N ILE A 84 8.09 -7.36 8.92
CA ILE A 84 7.03 -6.60 8.24
C ILE A 84 7.14 -6.84 6.74
N ASN A 85 6.11 -7.44 6.15
CA ASN A 85 6.03 -7.70 4.72
C ASN A 85 5.05 -6.73 4.04
N LEU A 86 5.59 -5.78 3.29
CA LEU A 86 4.84 -4.81 2.49
C LEU A 86 4.91 -5.11 0.98
N ILE A 87 5.50 -6.25 0.58
CA ILE A 87 5.66 -6.58 -0.83
C ILE A 87 4.32 -7.03 -1.42
N GLY A 88 3.98 -6.43 -2.54
CA GLY A 88 2.86 -6.82 -3.38
C GLY A 88 3.07 -6.35 -4.82
N ILE A 89 2.40 -7.00 -5.76
CA ILE A 89 2.38 -6.65 -7.17
C ILE A 89 0.93 -6.58 -7.65
N LEU A 90 0.63 -5.69 -8.59
CA LEU A 90 -0.72 -5.55 -9.18
C LEU A 90 -0.86 -6.28 -10.51
N PHE A 91 0.23 -6.77 -11.06
CA PHE A 91 0.29 -7.59 -12.28
C PHE A 91 1.58 -8.41 -12.28
N GLU A 92 1.56 -9.52 -12.99
CA GLU A 92 2.68 -10.44 -13.09
C GLU A 92 3.74 -9.93 -14.07
N LYS A 93 5.00 -10.25 -13.79
CA LYS A 93 6.15 -9.97 -14.65
C LYS A 93 6.96 -11.24 -14.87
N LYS A 94 7.71 -11.26 -15.97
CA LYS A 94 8.70 -12.34 -16.24
C LYS A 94 9.70 -12.46 -15.07
N ARG A 95 10.46 -13.56 -15.04
CA ARG A 95 11.52 -13.84 -14.06
C ARG A 95 11.01 -14.08 -12.63
N GLY A 96 9.92 -14.83 -12.48
CA GLY A 96 9.44 -15.27 -11.16
C GLY A 96 8.60 -14.26 -10.38
N ASN A 97 8.37 -13.05 -10.88
CA ASN A 97 7.46 -12.09 -10.26
C ASN A 97 6.00 -12.44 -10.60
N THR A 98 5.53 -13.59 -10.12
CA THR A 98 4.16 -14.06 -10.25
C THR A 98 3.37 -13.79 -8.97
N PHE A 99 2.05 -13.74 -9.09
CA PHE A 99 1.17 -13.62 -7.92
C PHE A 99 1.43 -14.74 -6.91
N LYS A 100 1.56 -15.98 -7.36
CA LYS A 100 1.84 -17.15 -6.52
C LYS A 100 3.13 -16.96 -5.71
N ASN A 101 4.22 -16.58 -6.37
CA ASN A 101 5.51 -16.42 -5.71
C ASN A 101 5.51 -15.27 -4.70
N ILE A 102 4.94 -14.13 -5.08
CA ILE A 102 5.01 -12.88 -4.30
C ILE A 102 3.96 -12.83 -3.19
N HIS A 103 2.74 -13.29 -3.45
CA HIS A 103 1.62 -13.15 -2.52
C HIS A 103 1.39 -14.39 -1.66
N SER A 104 1.85 -15.58 -2.08
CA SER A 104 1.60 -16.84 -1.36
C SER A 104 2.89 -17.48 -0.85
N ILE A 105 3.85 -17.83 -1.72
CA ILE A 105 5.06 -18.56 -1.32
C ILE A 105 5.97 -17.72 -0.44
N PHE A 106 6.27 -16.48 -0.84
CA PHE A 106 7.19 -15.63 -0.08
C PHE A 106 6.65 -15.27 1.32
N PRO A 107 5.41 -14.81 1.51
CA PRO A 107 4.86 -14.60 2.85
C PRO A 107 4.82 -15.86 3.72
N SER A 108 4.58 -17.04 3.10
CA SER A 108 4.63 -18.32 3.79
C SER A 108 6.04 -18.61 4.36
N LEU A 109 7.08 -18.35 3.56
CA LEU A 109 8.48 -18.45 4.00
C LEU A 109 8.75 -17.52 5.19
N LEU A 110 8.36 -16.24 5.07
CA LEU A 110 8.56 -15.28 6.15
C LEU A 110 7.86 -15.69 7.45
N ALA A 111 6.64 -16.24 7.35
CA ALA A 111 5.89 -16.76 8.49
C ALA A 111 6.61 -17.96 9.17
N LYS A 112 7.11 -18.90 8.37
CA LYS A 112 7.92 -20.03 8.88
C LYS A 112 9.15 -19.55 9.61
N LEU A 113 9.90 -18.62 9.03
CA LEU A 113 11.09 -18.05 9.64
C LEU A 113 10.75 -17.24 10.90
N SER A 114 9.64 -16.49 10.91
CA SER A 114 9.17 -15.78 12.10
C SER A 114 8.93 -16.73 13.27
N LYS A 115 8.37 -17.91 13.01
CA LYS A 115 8.17 -18.97 14.01
C LYS A 115 9.49 -19.58 14.44
N GLU A 116 10.36 -19.95 13.51
CA GLU A 116 11.65 -20.60 13.76
C GLU A 116 12.56 -19.73 14.62
N TYR A 117 12.61 -18.42 14.35
CA TYR A 117 13.43 -17.46 15.10
C TYR A 117 12.68 -16.79 16.24
N SER A 118 11.47 -17.25 16.58
CA SER A 118 10.66 -16.76 17.71
C SER A 118 10.47 -15.25 17.70
N LEU A 119 10.16 -14.66 16.52
CA LEU A 119 9.89 -13.25 16.41
C LEU A 119 8.67 -12.86 17.27
N GLU A 120 8.69 -11.67 17.82
CA GLU A 120 7.58 -11.14 18.63
C GLU A 120 6.32 -10.90 17.77
N ASN A 121 6.48 -10.44 16.52
CA ASN A 121 5.36 -10.20 15.63
C ASN A 121 5.76 -10.37 14.15
N PHE A 122 4.80 -10.80 13.35
CA PHE A 122 4.88 -10.75 11.90
C PHE A 122 3.66 -10.00 11.34
N ILE A 123 3.91 -8.87 10.69
CA ILE A 123 2.87 -8.05 10.06
C ILE A 123 2.91 -8.29 8.56
N HIS A 124 1.79 -8.74 8.02
CA HIS A 124 1.63 -8.98 6.59
C HIS A 124 0.60 -8.03 5.98
N LEU A 125 1.01 -7.27 4.95
CA LEU A 125 0.11 -6.39 4.22
C LEU A 125 -0.59 -7.14 3.10
N SER A 126 -1.89 -7.31 3.27
CA SER A 126 -2.79 -7.89 2.28
C SER A 126 -3.56 -6.78 1.53
N ALA A 127 -4.83 -6.98 1.22
CA ALA A 127 -5.69 -5.98 0.60
C ALA A 127 -7.15 -6.15 1.04
N LEU A 128 -7.89 -5.06 1.06
CA LEU A 128 -9.32 -5.06 1.34
C LEU A 128 -10.12 -5.57 0.13
N GLY A 129 -11.30 -6.17 0.35
CA GLY A 129 -12.20 -6.65 -0.70
C GLY A 129 -11.80 -7.97 -1.38
N ILE A 130 -10.68 -8.60 -0.99
CA ILE A 130 -10.20 -9.83 -1.62
C ILE A 130 -11.10 -11.05 -1.39
N ASN A 131 -11.91 -11.07 -0.34
CA ASN A 131 -12.84 -12.16 -0.09
C ASN A 131 -13.98 -12.20 -1.11
N GLU A 132 -14.35 -11.05 -1.65
CA GLU A 132 -15.47 -10.87 -2.56
C GLU A 132 -15.03 -11.08 -4.03
N ALA A 133 -13.81 -10.68 -4.38
CA ALA A 133 -13.27 -10.72 -5.75
C ALA A 133 -12.79 -12.13 -6.16
N LYS A 134 -13.68 -13.12 -6.11
CA LYS A 134 -13.36 -14.54 -6.38
C LYS A 134 -12.94 -14.84 -7.82
N ASP A 135 -13.21 -13.96 -8.76
CA ASP A 135 -12.81 -14.05 -10.17
C ASP A 135 -11.47 -13.36 -10.47
N SER A 136 -10.85 -12.70 -9.48
CA SER A 136 -9.53 -12.07 -9.61
C SER A 136 -8.41 -13.01 -9.13
N ASP A 137 -7.38 -13.18 -9.94
CA ASP A 137 -6.21 -13.99 -9.60
C ASP A 137 -5.32 -13.28 -8.56
N TYR A 138 -5.28 -11.96 -8.58
CA TYR A 138 -4.68 -11.15 -7.51
C TYR A 138 -5.35 -11.45 -6.16
N ALA A 139 -6.68 -11.37 -6.09
CA ALA A 139 -7.41 -11.58 -4.85
C ALA A 139 -7.24 -13.01 -4.32
N LYS A 140 -7.33 -14.01 -5.21
CA LYS A 140 -7.08 -15.43 -4.85
C LYS A 140 -5.69 -15.63 -4.26
N SER A 141 -4.67 -15.06 -4.90
CA SER A 141 -3.29 -15.21 -4.45
C SER A 141 -3.03 -14.54 -3.11
N LYS A 142 -3.65 -13.37 -2.86
CA LYS A 142 -3.59 -12.69 -1.56
C LYS A 142 -4.25 -13.52 -0.47
N LEU A 143 -5.45 -14.06 -0.71
CA LEU A 143 -6.15 -14.94 0.24
C LEU A 143 -5.37 -16.21 0.55
N GLU A 144 -4.74 -16.82 -0.45
CA GLU A 144 -3.87 -17.98 -0.26
C GLU A 144 -2.66 -17.61 0.61
N GLY A 145 -2.07 -16.43 0.36
CA GLY A 145 -0.96 -15.91 1.17
C GLY A 145 -1.36 -15.72 2.63
N GLU A 146 -2.51 -15.12 2.91
CA GLU A 146 -3.02 -14.96 4.28
C GLU A 146 -3.20 -16.31 4.99
N LYS A 147 -3.81 -17.29 4.31
CA LYS A 147 -4.00 -18.65 4.85
C LYS A 147 -2.65 -19.29 5.19
N ASN A 148 -1.69 -19.20 4.28
CA ASN A 148 -0.35 -19.75 4.47
C ASN A 148 0.40 -19.04 5.61
N VAL A 149 0.26 -17.74 5.74
CA VAL A 149 0.85 -16.96 6.85
C VAL A 149 0.29 -17.43 8.18
N LEU A 150 -1.03 -17.48 8.33
CA LEU A 150 -1.68 -17.86 9.59
C LEU A 150 -1.44 -19.34 9.96
N ALA A 151 -1.35 -20.23 8.97
CA ALA A 151 -1.02 -21.64 9.21
C ALA A 151 0.42 -21.82 9.73
N ASN A 152 1.37 -21.01 9.25
CA ASN A 152 2.77 -21.14 9.66
C ASN A 152 3.12 -20.31 10.92
N PHE A 153 2.48 -19.16 11.11
CA PHE A 153 2.67 -18.28 12.26
C PHE A 153 1.33 -17.70 12.74
N PRO A 154 0.57 -18.40 13.59
CA PRO A 154 -0.77 -17.98 14.05
C PRO A 154 -0.80 -16.63 14.78
N LEU A 155 0.35 -16.17 15.31
CA LEU A 155 0.48 -14.86 15.95
C LEU A 155 0.58 -13.70 14.95
N ALA A 156 0.67 -13.97 13.65
CA ALA A 156 0.76 -12.93 12.64
C ALA A 156 -0.46 -12.00 12.67
N THR A 157 -0.21 -10.73 12.37
CA THR A 157 -1.26 -9.73 12.15
C THR A 157 -1.33 -9.39 10.68
N ILE A 158 -2.50 -9.57 10.09
CA ILE A 158 -2.77 -9.28 8.68
C ILE A 158 -3.48 -7.95 8.60
N LEU A 159 -2.94 -7.03 7.81
CA LEU A 159 -3.56 -5.74 7.52
C LEU A 159 -4.12 -5.74 6.11
N ARG A 160 -5.39 -5.42 5.97
CA ARG A 160 -6.10 -5.30 4.70
C ARG A 160 -6.42 -3.83 4.41
N PRO A 161 -5.51 -3.08 3.81
CA PRO A 161 -5.80 -1.69 3.45
C PRO A 161 -6.76 -1.61 2.25
N SER A 162 -7.60 -0.57 2.26
CA SER A 162 -8.23 -0.03 1.06
C SER A 162 -7.17 0.58 0.16
N ILE A 163 -7.57 1.26 -0.92
CA ILE A 163 -6.61 1.97 -1.78
C ILE A 163 -5.82 2.97 -0.94
N VAL A 164 -4.49 2.88 -1.05
CA VAL A 164 -3.57 3.73 -0.28
C VAL A 164 -3.09 4.89 -1.14
N PHE A 165 -3.25 6.11 -0.66
CA PHE A 165 -2.85 7.31 -1.40
C PHE A 165 -1.85 8.17 -0.61
N SER A 166 -1.00 8.90 -1.34
CA SER A 166 -0.06 9.93 -0.85
C SER A 166 0.58 10.67 -2.03
N VAL A 167 1.43 11.63 -1.74
CA VAL A 167 2.14 12.44 -2.75
C VAL A 167 2.92 11.61 -3.78
N ASP A 168 3.37 10.43 -3.42
CA ASP A 168 4.19 9.54 -4.26
C ASP A 168 3.51 8.20 -4.57
N ASP A 169 2.17 8.14 -4.46
CA ASP A 169 1.40 6.99 -4.93
C ASP A 169 1.32 6.98 -6.47
N GLN A 170 1.13 5.79 -7.02
CA GLN A 170 0.97 5.63 -8.46
C GLN A 170 -0.49 5.77 -8.90
N LEU A 171 -1.47 5.64 -8.01
CA LEU A 171 -2.88 5.63 -8.36
C LEU A 171 -3.37 7.05 -8.65
N THR A 172 -3.29 7.96 -7.66
CA THR A 172 -3.80 9.34 -7.82
C THR A 172 -2.95 10.12 -8.81
N THR A 173 -1.62 9.93 -8.81
CA THR A 173 -0.71 10.59 -9.74
C THR A 173 -0.92 10.15 -11.18
N ASN A 174 -1.17 8.87 -11.43
CA ASN A 174 -1.51 8.38 -12.77
C ASN A 174 -2.86 8.90 -13.23
N PHE A 175 -3.89 8.88 -12.37
CA PHE A 175 -5.19 9.44 -12.72
C PHE A 175 -5.10 10.93 -13.04
N MET A 176 -4.44 11.74 -12.21
CA MET A 176 -4.24 13.17 -12.49
C MET A 176 -3.48 13.39 -13.79
N THR A 177 -2.49 12.55 -14.10
CA THR A 177 -1.75 12.63 -15.37
C THR A 177 -2.63 12.34 -16.59
N ILE A 178 -3.48 11.30 -16.53
CA ILE A 178 -4.40 10.95 -17.60
C ILE A 178 -5.47 12.05 -17.74
N LEU A 179 -6.08 12.46 -16.64
CA LEU A 179 -7.11 13.51 -16.61
C LEU A 179 -6.58 14.87 -17.07
N ASN A 180 -5.30 15.16 -16.89
CA ASN A 180 -4.70 16.39 -17.39
C ASN A 180 -4.54 16.39 -18.91
N ARG A 181 -4.30 15.22 -19.52
CA ARG A 181 -3.99 15.07 -20.96
C ARG A 181 -5.21 14.72 -21.81
N SER A 182 -6.07 13.82 -21.32
CA SER A 182 -7.21 13.30 -22.06
C SER A 182 -8.47 14.14 -21.81
N PRO A 183 -9.23 14.52 -22.86
CA PRO A 183 -10.52 15.20 -22.70
C PRO A 183 -11.63 14.28 -22.21
N ILE A 184 -11.45 12.96 -22.35
CA ILE A 184 -12.43 11.93 -22.01
C ILE A 184 -11.77 10.90 -21.11
N PHE A 185 -12.49 10.39 -20.10
CA PHE A 185 -12.04 9.31 -19.24
C PHE A 185 -13.11 8.22 -19.13
N PRO A 186 -12.74 6.93 -19.32
CA PRO A 186 -13.68 5.81 -19.24
C PRO A 186 -14.07 5.51 -17.79
N LEU A 187 -15.37 5.40 -17.52
CA LEU A 187 -15.90 4.90 -16.25
C LEU A 187 -16.26 3.43 -16.38
N TYR A 188 -15.45 2.58 -15.77
CA TYR A 188 -15.79 1.16 -15.63
C TYR A 188 -16.85 0.98 -14.54
N TYR A 189 -17.80 0.07 -14.76
CA TYR A 189 -18.94 -0.17 -13.87
C TYR A 189 -19.69 1.13 -13.51
N GLU A 190 -19.82 2.04 -14.49
CA GLU A 190 -20.46 3.36 -14.33
C GLU A 190 -19.81 4.23 -13.23
N GLY A 191 -18.63 3.84 -12.75
CA GLY A 191 -17.94 4.50 -11.66
C GLY A 191 -18.58 4.30 -10.29
N LYS A 192 -19.45 3.29 -10.13
CA LYS A 192 -20.21 3.05 -8.89
C LYS A 192 -19.41 2.34 -7.79
N THR A 193 -18.30 1.69 -8.13
CA THR A 193 -17.43 0.99 -7.17
C THR A 193 -17.03 1.90 -6.03
N LYS A 194 -17.23 1.47 -4.81
CA LYS A 194 -16.95 2.23 -3.59
C LYS A 194 -15.55 1.90 -3.05
N PHE A 195 -14.89 2.91 -2.56
CA PHE A 195 -13.59 2.83 -1.89
C PHE A 195 -13.65 3.55 -0.55
N ALA A 196 -12.83 3.11 0.39
CA ALA A 196 -12.54 3.83 1.64
C ALA A 196 -11.06 4.23 1.66
N PRO A 197 -10.62 5.21 0.81
CA PRO A 197 -9.21 5.52 0.61
C PRO A 197 -8.51 5.86 1.92
N ILE A 198 -7.40 5.18 2.21
CA ILE A 198 -6.59 5.45 3.40
C ILE A 198 -5.32 6.20 3.03
N HIS A 199 -5.01 7.27 3.75
CA HIS A 199 -3.73 7.96 3.55
C HIS A 199 -2.57 7.11 4.08
N CYS A 200 -1.45 7.13 3.36
CA CYS A 200 -0.27 6.33 3.70
C CYS A 200 0.21 6.54 5.15
N SER A 201 0.11 7.75 5.67
CA SER A 201 0.47 8.02 7.07
C SER A 201 -0.49 7.36 8.07
N ASP A 202 -1.81 7.34 7.81
CA ASP A 202 -2.78 6.67 8.70
C ASP A 202 -2.55 5.15 8.71
N LEU A 203 -2.21 4.58 7.54
CA LEU A 203 -1.84 3.16 7.46
C LEU A 203 -0.56 2.86 8.26
N THR A 204 0.47 3.71 8.15
CA THR A 204 1.72 3.51 8.91
C THR A 204 1.53 3.78 10.40
N ASP A 205 0.62 4.69 10.78
CA ASP A 205 0.20 4.87 12.16
C ASP A 205 -0.49 3.61 12.69
N THR A 206 -1.33 2.96 11.88
CA THR A 206 -1.97 1.68 12.21
C THR A 206 -0.93 0.57 12.40
N ILE A 207 0.06 0.44 11.48
CA ILE A 207 1.14 -0.55 11.61
C ILE A 207 1.93 -0.32 12.91
N TYR A 208 2.30 0.93 13.19
CA TYR A 208 3.01 1.28 14.41
C TYR A 208 2.18 0.99 15.66
N HIS A 209 0.88 1.27 15.65
CA HIS A 209 -0.03 0.98 16.75
C HIS A 209 -0.10 -0.53 17.04
N VAL A 210 -0.20 -1.36 15.98
CA VAL A 210 -0.17 -2.82 16.10
C VAL A 210 1.11 -3.30 16.78
N ILE A 211 2.26 -2.73 16.41
CA ILE A 211 3.56 -3.07 17.01
C ILE A 211 3.63 -2.62 18.46
N SER A 212 3.32 -1.35 18.72
CA SER A 212 3.50 -0.72 20.04
C SER A 212 2.53 -1.27 21.10
N LYS A 213 1.34 -1.70 20.68
CA LYS A 213 0.31 -2.29 21.54
C LYS A 213 0.32 -3.82 21.58
N ASN A 214 1.30 -4.44 20.91
CA ASN A 214 1.44 -5.90 20.84
C ASN A 214 0.14 -6.59 20.40
N ILE A 215 -0.46 -6.10 19.31
CA ILE A 215 -1.68 -6.69 18.74
C ILE A 215 -1.28 -7.88 17.87
N TYR A 216 -1.75 -9.08 18.23
CA TYR A 216 -1.42 -10.34 17.57
C TYR A 216 -2.67 -11.07 17.08
N SER A 217 -2.48 -12.03 16.18
CA SER A 217 -3.52 -12.98 15.72
C SER A 217 -4.78 -12.28 15.23
N LYS A 218 -4.64 -11.17 14.49
CA LYS A 218 -5.77 -10.38 14.00
C LYS A 218 -5.68 -10.17 12.49
N ILE A 219 -6.86 -10.12 11.87
CA ILE A 219 -7.06 -9.51 10.55
C ILE A 219 -7.71 -8.17 10.80
N ILE A 220 -7.11 -7.08 10.29
CA ILE A 220 -7.56 -5.71 10.52
C ILE A 220 -7.80 -5.05 9.17
N GLU A 221 -8.99 -4.51 8.96
CA GLU A 221 -9.34 -3.74 7.78
C GLU A 221 -8.92 -2.29 7.98
N CYS A 222 -7.98 -1.81 7.17
CA CYS A 222 -7.43 -0.46 7.27
C CYS A 222 -8.14 0.45 6.27
N ILE A 223 -9.07 1.26 6.76
CA ILE A 223 -9.92 2.14 5.96
C ILE A 223 -9.68 3.62 6.28
N GLY A 224 -9.90 4.47 5.27
CA GLY A 224 -9.89 5.91 5.44
C GLY A 224 -11.15 6.44 6.13
N PRO A 225 -11.21 7.76 6.37
CA PRO A 225 -12.30 8.40 7.10
C PRO A 225 -13.59 8.57 6.27
N GLU A 226 -13.55 8.34 4.97
CA GLU A 226 -14.67 8.55 4.06
C GLU A 226 -14.83 7.39 3.06
N ILE A 227 -16.06 7.16 2.62
CA ILE A 227 -16.35 6.24 1.52
C ILE A 227 -16.73 7.08 0.30
N ILE A 228 -16.01 6.87 -0.80
CA ILE A 228 -16.24 7.57 -2.06
C ILE A 228 -16.37 6.57 -3.21
N THR A 229 -17.17 6.90 -4.23
CA THR A 229 -17.26 6.10 -5.45
C THR A 229 -16.08 6.39 -6.37
N PHE A 230 -15.80 5.49 -7.31
CA PHE A 230 -14.76 5.71 -8.32
C PHE A 230 -15.02 6.99 -9.13
N LYS A 231 -16.28 7.24 -9.49
CA LYS A 231 -16.68 8.49 -10.17
C LYS A 231 -16.38 9.71 -9.30
N THR A 232 -16.82 9.70 -8.04
CA THR A 232 -16.58 10.80 -7.09
C THR A 232 -15.07 11.05 -6.88
N LEU A 233 -14.26 9.98 -6.81
CA LEU A 233 -12.79 10.09 -6.71
C LEU A 233 -12.23 10.87 -7.90
N LEU A 234 -12.64 10.53 -9.14
CA LEU A 234 -12.20 11.23 -10.34
C LEU A 234 -12.69 12.67 -10.40
N GLU A 235 -13.94 12.93 -10.00
CA GLU A 235 -14.51 14.29 -9.92
C GLU A 235 -13.75 15.16 -8.93
N LYS A 236 -13.41 14.63 -7.75
CA LYS A 236 -12.55 15.30 -6.76
C LYS A 236 -11.18 15.63 -7.36
N LEU A 237 -10.54 14.68 -8.05
CA LEU A 237 -9.25 14.93 -8.70
C LEU A 237 -9.37 16.02 -9.79
N LEU A 238 -10.41 15.99 -10.62
CA LEU A 238 -10.66 17.01 -11.63
C LEU A 238 -10.82 18.39 -11.04
N LEU A 239 -11.60 18.51 -9.96
CA LEU A 239 -11.76 19.77 -9.23
C LEU A 239 -10.41 20.28 -8.71
N LEU A 240 -9.63 19.39 -8.08
CA LEU A 240 -8.33 19.72 -7.48
C LEU A 240 -7.29 20.16 -8.50
N ILE A 241 -7.28 19.59 -9.73
CA ILE A 241 -6.37 20.00 -10.81
C ILE A 241 -6.93 21.13 -11.69
N GLY A 242 -8.16 21.60 -11.42
CA GLY A 242 -8.80 22.69 -12.17
C GLY A 242 -9.12 22.36 -13.62
N LYS A 243 -9.49 21.11 -13.92
CA LYS A 243 -9.81 20.65 -15.28
C LYS A 243 -11.27 20.13 -15.34
N LYS A 244 -11.92 20.35 -16.50
CA LYS A 244 -13.23 19.78 -16.83
C LYS A 244 -13.01 18.68 -17.87
N ARG A 245 -13.45 17.46 -17.58
CA ARG A 245 -13.34 16.29 -18.48
C ARG A 245 -14.65 15.55 -18.51
N ILE A 246 -14.90 14.85 -19.61
CA ILE A 246 -16.10 14.06 -19.77
C ILE A 246 -15.81 12.65 -19.26
N LEU A 247 -16.54 12.24 -18.22
CA LEU A 247 -16.48 10.90 -17.65
C LEU A 247 -17.59 10.07 -18.33
N ILE A 248 -17.22 9.07 -19.14
CA ILE A 248 -18.17 8.30 -19.95
C ILE A 248 -18.23 6.86 -19.45
N PRO A 249 -19.43 6.29 -19.18
CA PRO A 249 -19.58 4.86 -18.97
C PRO A 249 -18.99 4.09 -20.15
N PHE A 250 -18.13 3.12 -19.85
CA PHE A 250 -17.39 2.38 -20.87
C PHE A 250 -17.77 0.90 -20.86
N PRO A 251 -18.15 0.32 -22.02
CA PRO A 251 -18.56 -1.08 -22.11
C PRO A 251 -17.44 -2.02 -21.71
N LEU A 252 -17.73 -2.94 -20.76
CA LEU A 252 -16.72 -3.85 -20.18
C LEU A 252 -16.04 -4.75 -21.22
N LYS A 253 -16.77 -5.28 -22.20
CA LYS A 253 -16.19 -6.12 -23.26
C LYS A 253 -15.09 -5.39 -24.04
N ILE A 254 -15.31 -4.10 -24.31
CA ILE A 254 -14.33 -3.25 -25.00
C ILE A 254 -13.15 -2.96 -24.06
N ALA A 255 -13.42 -2.70 -22.78
CA ALA A 255 -12.38 -2.50 -21.77
C ALA A 255 -11.49 -3.75 -21.61
N GLU A 256 -12.07 -4.94 -21.56
CA GLU A 256 -11.35 -6.22 -21.48
C GLU A 256 -10.47 -6.46 -22.73
N PHE A 257 -10.97 -6.11 -23.91
CA PHE A 257 -10.19 -6.19 -25.15
C PHE A 257 -8.94 -5.29 -25.07
N PHE A 258 -9.12 -4.01 -24.72
CA PHE A 258 -7.96 -3.10 -24.55
C PHE A 258 -7.03 -3.53 -23.43
N ALA A 259 -7.56 -4.00 -22.29
CA ALA A 259 -6.75 -4.52 -21.20
C ALA A 259 -5.87 -5.70 -21.67
N SER A 260 -6.42 -6.61 -22.49
CA SER A 260 -5.65 -7.72 -23.05
C SER A 260 -4.48 -7.28 -23.95
N LEU A 261 -4.67 -6.19 -24.69
CA LEU A 261 -3.60 -5.58 -25.50
C LEU A 261 -2.54 -4.91 -24.61
N PHE A 262 -2.97 -4.20 -23.56
CA PHE A 262 -2.05 -3.55 -22.63
C PHE A 262 -1.23 -4.53 -21.81
N GLU A 263 -1.73 -5.73 -21.54
CA GLU A 263 -0.99 -6.80 -20.83
C GLU A 263 0.27 -7.27 -21.58
N ILE A 264 0.39 -7.00 -22.89
CA ILE A 264 1.60 -7.28 -23.67
C ILE A 264 2.74 -6.32 -23.29
N LEU A 265 2.41 -5.13 -22.78
CA LEU A 265 3.39 -4.12 -22.40
C LEU A 265 4.12 -4.49 -21.09
N PRO A 266 5.41 -4.13 -20.94
CA PRO A 266 6.17 -4.40 -19.71
C PRO A 266 5.58 -3.79 -18.45
N ASN A 267 4.86 -2.67 -18.58
CA ASN A 267 4.12 -1.97 -17.53
C ASN A 267 2.72 -1.63 -18.08
N PRO A 268 1.76 -2.54 -17.95
CA PRO A 268 0.41 -2.34 -18.46
C PRO A 268 -0.28 -1.17 -17.76
N LEU A 269 -0.98 -0.35 -18.54
CA LEU A 269 -1.79 0.75 -17.99
C LEU A 269 -3.02 0.23 -17.24
N LEU A 270 -3.55 -0.90 -17.69
CA LEU A 270 -4.72 -1.56 -17.14
C LEU A 270 -4.62 -3.05 -17.47
N THR A 271 -4.97 -3.92 -16.52
CA THR A 271 -5.06 -5.37 -16.76
C THR A 271 -6.49 -5.86 -16.62
N ARG A 272 -6.80 -6.99 -17.23
CA ARG A 272 -8.11 -7.65 -17.07
C ARG A 272 -8.41 -7.96 -15.61
N ASP A 273 -7.39 -8.34 -14.85
CA ASP A 273 -7.54 -8.64 -13.42
C ASP A 273 -7.88 -7.38 -12.60
N GLN A 274 -7.27 -6.23 -12.92
CA GLN A 274 -7.63 -4.94 -12.34
C GLN A 274 -9.06 -4.52 -12.67
N LEU A 275 -9.55 -4.80 -13.89
CA LEU A 275 -10.96 -4.58 -14.24
C LEU A 275 -11.90 -5.46 -13.39
N ARG A 276 -11.54 -6.73 -13.15
CA ARG A 276 -12.31 -7.61 -12.27
C ARG A 276 -12.36 -7.07 -10.84
N LEU A 277 -11.24 -6.56 -10.31
CA LEU A 277 -11.20 -5.94 -8.98
C LEU A 277 -12.13 -4.74 -8.87
N LEU A 278 -12.23 -3.90 -9.90
CA LEU A 278 -13.14 -2.74 -9.93
C LEU A 278 -14.63 -3.11 -9.90
N LYS A 279 -15.00 -4.36 -10.08
CA LYS A 279 -16.38 -4.85 -9.92
C LYS A 279 -16.83 -4.87 -8.46
N TYR A 280 -15.91 -4.98 -7.52
CA TYR A 280 -16.18 -5.20 -6.11
C TYR A 280 -15.84 -3.96 -5.28
N ASP A 281 -16.73 -3.64 -4.33
CA ASP A 281 -16.48 -2.55 -3.40
C ASP A 281 -15.26 -2.83 -2.53
N ASN A 282 -14.47 -1.79 -2.30
CA ASN A 282 -13.25 -1.84 -1.49
C ASN A 282 -13.46 -1.02 -0.21
N ILE A 283 -14.43 -1.47 0.58
CA ILE A 283 -14.87 -0.88 1.86
C ILE A 283 -14.87 -1.95 2.95
N SER A 284 -15.05 -1.55 4.22
CA SER A 284 -15.10 -2.52 5.31
C SER A 284 -16.19 -3.58 5.09
N SER A 285 -15.82 -4.82 5.33
CA SER A 285 -16.73 -5.97 5.19
C SER A 285 -17.67 -6.15 6.41
N GLY A 286 -17.38 -5.48 7.53
CA GLY A 286 -18.04 -5.70 8.81
C GLY A 286 -17.71 -7.04 9.50
N LYS A 287 -16.87 -7.88 8.88
CA LYS A 287 -16.47 -9.19 9.43
C LYS A 287 -15.24 -9.13 10.32
N TYR A 288 -14.38 -8.13 10.08
CA TYR A 288 -13.12 -7.93 10.79
C TYR A 288 -13.09 -6.54 11.41
N LYS A 289 -12.32 -6.39 12.49
CA LYS A 289 -12.13 -5.08 13.10
C LYS A 289 -11.42 -4.12 12.16
N THR A 290 -11.87 -2.87 12.16
CA THR A 290 -11.22 -1.78 11.46
C THR A 290 -10.09 -1.17 12.28
N ASN A 291 -9.25 -0.36 11.64
CA ASN A 291 -8.26 0.45 12.36
C ASN A 291 -8.89 1.36 13.43
N ALA A 292 -10.10 1.89 13.19
CA ALA A 292 -10.83 2.69 14.18
C ALA A 292 -11.22 1.86 15.42
N GLU A 293 -11.70 0.63 15.22
CA GLU A 293 -12.13 -0.27 16.30
C GLU A 293 -10.99 -0.86 17.13
N ILE A 294 -9.76 -0.76 16.64
CA ILE A 294 -8.56 -1.07 17.44
C ILE A 294 -7.96 0.18 18.11
N GLY A 295 -8.62 1.35 18.04
CA GLY A 295 -8.23 2.57 18.72
C GLY A 295 -7.35 3.53 17.92
N ILE A 296 -7.25 3.37 16.60
CA ILE A 296 -6.45 4.26 15.72
C ILE A 296 -7.25 4.66 14.46
N PRO A 297 -8.27 5.53 14.58
CA PRO A 297 -9.06 5.97 13.45
C PRO A 297 -8.22 6.77 12.46
N SER A 298 -8.50 6.61 11.18
CA SER A 298 -7.93 7.46 10.12
C SER A 298 -8.50 8.88 10.23
N VAL A 299 -7.64 9.87 10.06
CA VAL A 299 -8.00 11.30 10.21
C VAL A 299 -7.73 12.13 8.96
N ARG A 300 -7.08 11.56 7.95
CA ARG A 300 -6.64 12.28 6.74
C ARG A 300 -7.62 12.06 5.60
N PHE A 301 -8.39 13.11 5.28
CA PHE A 301 -9.36 13.11 4.19
C PHE A 301 -8.68 13.22 2.83
N PHE A 302 -9.27 12.55 1.83
CA PHE A 302 -8.72 12.48 0.48
C PHE A 302 -8.45 13.87 -0.14
N ASP A 303 -9.44 14.75 -0.12
CA ASP A 303 -9.32 16.08 -0.73
C ASP A 303 -8.24 16.93 -0.07
N GLN A 304 -8.16 16.89 1.26
CA GLN A 304 -7.22 17.69 2.03
C GLN A 304 -5.77 17.30 1.76
N GLU A 305 -5.52 16.01 1.65
CA GLU A 305 -4.15 15.51 1.43
C GLU A 305 -3.74 15.63 -0.05
N VAL A 306 -4.62 15.31 -1.00
CA VAL A 306 -4.32 15.45 -2.44
C VAL A 306 -4.12 16.92 -2.80
N LYS A 307 -4.84 17.86 -2.17
CA LYS A 307 -4.68 19.30 -2.38
C LYS A 307 -3.23 19.76 -2.16
N LYS A 308 -2.46 19.10 -1.28
CA LYS A 308 -1.08 19.46 -0.94
C LYS A 308 -0.08 19.25 -2.08
N TYR A 309 -0.39 18.36 -3.04
CA TYR A 309 0.54 18.02 -4.13
C TYR A 309 -0.08 18.08 -5.54
N CYS A 310 -1.40 18.24 -5.69
CA CYS A 310 -2.08 18.27 -6.98
C CYS A 310 -1.70 19.50 -7.85
N TYR A 311 -1.04 20.50 -7.28
CA TYR A 311 -0.59 21.68 -8.01
C TYR A 311 0.35 21.34 -9.18
N MET A 312 1.05 20.22 -9.14
CA MET A 312 1.91 19.75 -10.25
C MET A 312 1.12 19.48 -11.55
N TRP A 313 -0.19 19.27 -11.46
CA TRP A 313 -1.09 19.06 -12.60
C TRP A 313 -1.98 20.27 -12.93
N ARG A 314 -1.87 21.35 -12.15
CA ARG A 314 -2.58 22.60 -12.39
C ARG A 314 -1.87 23.45 -13.42
N GLU A 315 -2.64 24.23 -14.16
CA GLU A 315 -2.11 25.33 -14.95
C GLU A 315 -1.57 26.42 -14.02
N GLY A 316 -0.33 26.89 -14.25
CA GLY A 316 0.38 27.78 -13.34
C GLY A 316 1.06 27.11 -12.13
N GLY A 317 0.92 25.79 -11.96
CA GLY A 317 1.60 25.01 -10.92
C GLY A 317 1.33 25.54 -9.51
N GLN A 318 2.37 25.62 -8.69
CA GLN A 318 2.29 26.13 -7.31
C GLN A 318 1.92 27.62 -7.22
N PHE A 319 2.05 28.38 -8.31
CA PHE A 319 1.69 29.80 -8.38
C PHE A 319 0.23 30.02 -8.81
N SER A 320 -0.52 28.96 -9.09
CA SER A 320 -1.95 29.08 -9.38
C SER A 320 -2.70 29.51 -8.11
N THR A 321 -3.27 30.72 -8.14
CA THR A 321 -4.07 31.23 -7.02
C THR A 321 -5.45 30.55 -6.99
N GLU A 322 -6.04 30.37 -5.79
CA GLU A 322 -7.41 29.80 -5.63
C GLU A 322 -8.49 30.54 -6.43
N LYS A 323 -8.28 31.81 -6.76
CA LYS A 323 -9.14 32.60 -7.65
C LYS A 323 -9.30 32.00 -9.06
N TYR A 324 -8.35 31.20 -9.56
CA TYR A 324 -8.48 30.50 -10.83
C TYR A 324 -9.41 29.30 -10.78
N ILE A 325 -9.58 28.69 -9.62
CA ILE A 325 -10.45 27.51 -9.43
C ILE A 325 -11.92 27.95 -9.44
N THR A 326 -12.25 29.09 -8.82
CA THR A 326 -13.61 29.63 -8.76
C THR A 326 -14.09 30.28 -10.07
N LYS A 327 -13.21 30.91 -10.84
CA LYS A 327 -13.59 31.55 -12.12
C LYS A 327 -13.81 30.59 -13.31
N LYS A 328 -13.29 29.36 -13.27
CA LYS A 328 -13.51 28.36 -14.33
C LYS A 328 -14.71 27.43 -14.06
N ASN A 329 -15.39 27.58 -12.92
CA ASN A 329 -16.51 26.73 -12.52
C ASN A 329 -17.89 27.41 -12.60
N ILE A 330 -17.97 28.63 -13.19
CA ILE A 330 -19.22 29.33 -13.53
C ILE A 330 -19.49 29.22 -15.04
#